data_afb00e562e47ae7f7fa37efb074398ea
#
_entry.id   afb00e562e47ae7f7fa37efb074398ea
#
_cell.length_a   1.000
_cell.length_b   1.000
_cell.length_c   1.000
_cell.angle_alpha   90.00
_cell.angle_beta   90.00
_cell.angle_gamma   90.00
#
_symmetry.space_group_name_H-M   'P 1'
#
loop_
_entity.id
_entity.type
_entity.pdbx_description
1 polymer ?
#
loop_
_entity_poly.entity_id
_entity_poly.type
_entity_poly.pdbx_seq_one_letter_code
_entity_poly.pdbx_strand_id
1 'polypeptide(L)'
;GYGLNKTHEGNAVYEAKKPVMDRLMKECPFVEGQASGLAVGLPDGQMGNSEVGHLNMGAGRIVYQELTRITKSIQDGDFFKNEEFLATVENCKKNNSALHLFGLLSDGGVHSHITHVYGLLELAKRNGLDKVFVHCFLDGRDTPPASGKDFVAALEEKMKELGVGKVASVMGRYYAMDRDNRWDRVELAYKALTAGEGNKGTSATELIQASYDDGKTDEFVVPAVVTGEDGNAIGTIKDNDSVIFFNFRPDRAREMTRAFCDDEFTGFAR
;
A
#
# COMPACT_ATOMS: atom_id res chain seq x y z
N GLY A 1 21.81 18.15 -9.73
CA GLY A 1 21.91 18.22 -11.18
C GLY A 1 22.20 19.65 -11.67
N TYR A 2 22.65 19.74 -12.89
CA TYR A 2 22.86 21.02 -13.57
C TYR A 2 21.60 21.37 -14.35
N GLY A 3 20.78 22.27 -13.79
CA GLY A 3 19.49 22.69 -14.41
C GLY A 3 19.71 23.51 -15.67
N LEU A 4 18.97 23.17 -16.71
CA LEU A 4 18.93 23.93 -17.95
C LEU A 4 17.68 24.79 -17.98
N ASN A 5 17.85 26.12 -18.11
CA ASN A 5 16.74 27.06 -18.24
C ASN A 5 17.06 28.03 -19.37
N LYS A 6 16.11 28.25 -20.26
CA LYS A 6 16.22 29.22 -21.39
C LYS A 6 16.01 30.67 -20.95
N THR A 7 15.40 30.89 -19.78
CA THR A 7 15.19 32.21 -19.20
C THR A 7 16.47 32.69 -18.54
N HIS A 8 16.87 33.93 -18.83
CA HIS A 8 18.08 34.53 -18.27
C HIS A 8 17.81 35.20 -16.92
N GLU A 9 16.67 35.82 -16.76
CA GLU A 9 16.28 36.49 -15.53
C GLU A 9 16.19 35.52 -14.34
N GLY A 10 16.87 35.83 -13.25
CA GLY A 10 16.93 35.00 -12.07
C GLY A 10 17.70 33.67 -12.24
N ASN A 11 18.42 33.49 -13.34
CA ASN A 11 19.15 32.28 -13.66
C ASN A 11 20.61 32.37 -13.22
N ALA A 12 20.89 31.92 -12.00
CA ALA A 12 22.24 31.94 -11.43
C ALA A 12 23.27 31.13 -12.27
N VAL A 13 22.84 30.06 -12.96
CA VAL A 13 23.70 29.29 -13.86
C VAL A 13 24.11 30.10 -15.08
N TYR A 14 23.20 30.91 -15.60
CA TYR A 14 23.47 31.80 -16.73
C TYR A 14 24.45 32.93 -16.35
N GLU A 15 24.23 33.54 -15.19
CA GLU A 15 25.05 34.66 -14.69
C GLU A 15 26.45 34.23 -14.20
N ALA A 16 26.64 32.96 -13.90
CA ALA A 16 27.90 32.46 -13.38
C ALA A 16 29.02 32.47 -14.42
N LYS A 17 30.23 32.80 -13.99
CA LYS A 17 31.45 32.61 -14.79
C LYS A 17 31.79 31.10 -14.86
N LYS A 18 31.49 30.47 -15.99
CA LYS A 18 31.60 29.03 -16.17
C LYS A 18 32.35 28.62 -17.46
N PRO A 19 33.58 29.12 -17.70
CA PRO A 19 34.26 28.96 -18.98
C PRO A 19 34.48 27.52 -19.39
N VAL A 20 34.69 26.63 -18.40
CA VAL A 20 34.89 25.18 -18.68
C VAL A 20 33.59 24.53 -19.13
N MET A 21 32.46 24.81 -18.44
CA MET A 21 31.15 24.26 -18.82
C MET A 21 30.70 24.81 -20.18
N ASP A 22 30.88 26.10 -20.41
CA ASP A 22 30.53 26.71 -21.68
C ASP A 22 31.32 26.08 -22.86
N ARG A 23 32.63 25.80 -22.65
CA ARG A 23 33.44 25.10 -23.62
C ARG A 23 32.96 23.67 -23.84
N LEU A 24 32.71 22.89 -22.75
CA LEU A 24 32.29 21.51 -22.85
C LEU A 24 30.93 21.38 -23.57
N MET A 25 29.98 22.25 -23.24
CA MET A 25 28.69 22.28 -23.91
C MET A 25 28.76 22.63 -25.41
N LYS A 26 29.78 23.38 -25.82
CA LYS A 26 29.98 23.77 -27.20
C LYS A 26 30.77 22.73 -28.01
N GLU A 27 31.78 22.12 -27.42
CA GLU A 27 32.77 21.31 -28.11
C GLU A 27 32.58 19.81 -27.96
N CYS A 28 31.86 19.37 -26.91
CA CYS A 28 31.65 17.96 -26.62
C CYS A 28 30.21 17.51 -26.98
N PRO A 29 30.00 16.21 -27.24
CA PRO A 29 28.67 15.63 -27.32
C PRO A 29 27.86 15.96 -26.07
N PHE A 30 26.65 16.44 -26.25
CA PHE A 30 25.77 16.88 -25.18
C PHE A 30 24.36 16.32 -25.35
N VAL A 31 23.76 15.87 -24.26
CA VAL A 31 22.38 15.39 -24.21
C VAL A 31 21.69 15.88 -22.95
N GLU A 32 20.45 16.27 -23.07
CA GLU A 32 19.61 16.63 -21.92
C GLU A 32 19.04 15.37 -21.29
N GLY A 33 19.26 15.22 -19.98
CA GLY A 33 18.66 14.14 -19.18
C GLY A 33 17.39 14.61 -18.48
N GLN A 34 16.37 13.78 -18.48
CA GLN A 34 15.19 14.00 -17.64
C GLN A 34 15.51 13.65 -16.17
N ALA A 35 14.95 14.44 -15.24
CA ALA A 35 15.26 14.32 -13.81
C ALA A 35 14.01 14.17 -12.94
N SER A 36 12.86 13.76 -13.51
CA SER A 36 11.59 13.62 -12.80
C SER A 36 10.73 12.50 -13.41
N GLY A 37 9.73 12.07 -12.67
CA GLY A 37 8.70 11.13 -13.11
C GLY A 37 9.25 9.78 -13.56
N LEU A 38 8.60 9.16 -14.49
CA LEU A 38 8.91 7.80 -14.98
C LEU A 38 10.32 7.68 -15.54
N ALA A 39 10.90 8.75 -16.06
CA ALA A 39 12.26 8.75 -16.59
C ALA A 39 13.33 8.49 -15.53
N VAL A 40 13.01 8.66 -14.25
CA VAL A 40 13.89 8.35 -13.11
C VAL A 40 13.28 7.31 -12.16
N GLY A 41 12.25 6.59 -12.60
CA GLY A 41 11.64 5.50 -11.83
C GLY A 41 10.66 5.93 -10.74
N LEU A 42 10.18 7.17 -10.80
CA LEU A 42 9.19 7.74 -9.88
C LEU A 42 7.81 7.85 -10.55
N PRO A 43 6.72 8.03 -9.78
CA PRO A 43 5.42 8.35 -10.35
C PRO A 43 5.49 9.60 -11.25
N ASP A 44 4.60 9.64 -12.24
CA ASP A 44 4.52 10.76 -13.17
C ASP A 44 4.27 12.10 -12.42
N GLY A 45 4.95 13.17 -12.85
CA GLY A 45 4.87 14.47 -12.18
C GLY A 45 5.69 14.61 -10.90
N GLN A 46 6.25 13.54 -10.34
CA GLN A 46 7.08 13.62 -9.13
C GLN A 46 8.51 14.08 -9.47
N MET A 47 8.98 15.09 -8.74
CA MET A 47 10.35 15.58 -8.86
C MET A 47 11.35 14.52 -8.39
N GLY A 48 12.43 14.34 -9.16
CA GLY A 48 13.54 13.48 -8.79
C GLY A 48 14.33 13.99 -7.57
N ASN A 49 15.14 13.10 -7.04
CA ASN A 49 16.04 13.39 -5.94
C ASN A 49 17.43 12.80 -6.19
N SER A 50 18.38 13.09 -5.29
CA SER A 50 19.77 12.63 -5.43
C SER A 50 19.89 11.11 -5.43
N GLU A 51 19.10 10.40 -4.61
CA GLU A 51 19.14 8.94 -4.49
C GLU A 51 18.75 8.26 -5.80
N VAL A 52 17.57 8.56 -6.33
CA VAL A 52 17.12 7.95 -7.59
C VAL A 52 17.98 8.34 -8.77
N GLY A 53 18.47 9.59 -8.82
CA GLY A 53 19.36 10.06 -9.89
C GLY A 53 20.69 9.30 -9.92
N HIS A 54 21.36 9.18 -8.79
CA HIS A 54 22.62 8.43 -8.70
C HIS A 54 22.43 6.93 -8.93
N LEU A 55 21.31 6.36 -8.42
CA LEU A 55 20.99 4.95 -8.64
C LEU A 55 20.82 4.65 -10.15
N ASN A 56 20.07 5.48 -10.88
CA ASN A 56 19.85 5.29 -12.30
C ASN A 56 21.14 5.44 -13.11
N MET A 57 21.96 6.45 -12.79
CA MET A 57 23.26 6.64 -13.44
C MET A 57 24.21 5.46 -13.17
N GLY A 58 24.28 4.98 -11.92
CA GLY A 58 25.12 3.85 -11.55
C GLY A 58 24.65 2.53 -12.16
N ALA A 59 23.34 2.33 -12.29
CA ALA A 59 22.78 1.13 -12.90
C ALA A 59 22.79 1.14 -14.44
N GLY A 60 22.97 2.30 -15.06
CA GLY A 60 22.89 2.46 -16.52
C GLY A 60 21.49 2.17 -17.10
N ARG A 61 20.46 2.22 -16.28
CA ARG A 61 19.06 1.99 -16.64
C ARG A 61 18.12 2.67 -15.66
N ILE A 62 16.83 2.80 -16.03
CA ILE A 62 15.80 3.24 -15.09
C ILE A 62 15.58 2.15 -14.04
N VAL A 63 15.73 2.52 -12.77
CA VAL A 63 15.39 1.67 -11.61
C VAL A 63 14.08 2.19 -11.03
N TYR A 64 12.99 1.51 -11.32
CA TYR A 64 11.68 1.89 -10.79
C TYR A 64 11.62 1.70 -9.28
N GLN A 65 11.16 2.73 -8.57
CA GLN A 65 10.84 2.63 -7.15
C GLN A 65 9.63 1.69 -6.96
N GLU A 66 9.47 1.09 -5.79
CA GLU A 66 8.49 0.02 -5.56
C GLU A 66 7.06 0.43 -5.95
N LEU A 67 6.62 1.62 -5.58
CA LEU A 67 5.31 2.15 -5.97
C LEU A 67 5.13 2.13 -7.50
N THR A 68 6.10 2.69 -8.22
CA THR A 68 6.05 2.79 -9.69
C THR A 68 6.19 1.41 -10.33
N ARG A 69 7.07 0.55 -9.79
CA ARG A 69 7.29 -0.80 -10.30
C ARG A 69 6.03 -1.65 -10.24
N ILE A 70 5.33 -1.64 -9.11
CA ILE A 70 4.09 -2.40 -8.93
C ILE A 70 2.97 -1.82 -9.82
N THR A 71 2.80 -0.48 -9.81
CA THR A 71 1.80 0.18 -10.67
C THR A 71 2.02 -0.18 -12.14
N LYS A 72 3.27 -0.10 -12.62
CA LYS A 72 3.63 -0.48 -13.99
C LYS A 72 3.35 -1.95 -14.27
N SER A 73 3.69 -2.85 -13.35
CA SER A 73 3.42 -4.29 -13.49
C SER A 73 1.92 -4.60 -13.63
N ILE A 74 1.06 -3.85 -12.93
CA ILE A 74 -0.40 -3.97 -13.08
C ILE A 74 -0.83 -3.49 -14.47
N GLN A 75 -0.32 -2.35 -14.92
CA GLN A 75 -0.65 -1.77 -16.24
C GLN A 75 -0.19 -2.66 -17.40
N ASP A 76 1.01 -3.22 -17.31
CA ASP A 76 1.59 -4.11 -18.33
C ASP A 76 0.98 -5.53 -18.28
N GLY A 77 0.27 -5.88 -17.20
CA GLY A 77 -0.37 -7.19 -17.02
C GLY A 77 0.53 -8.27 -16.41
N ASP A 78 1.80 -7.98 -16.14
CA ASP A 78 2.73 -8.96 -15.54
C ASP A 78 2.40 -9.27 -14.08
N PHE A 79 1.79 -8.33 -13.37
CA PHE A 79 1.26 -8.53 -12.03
C PHE A 79 0.35 -9.76 -11.92
N PHE A 80 -0.48 -9.98 -12.92
CA PHE A 80 -1.46 -11.07 -12.97
C PHE A 80 -0.83 -12.43 -13.34
N LYS A 81 0.45 -12.45 -13.67
CA LYS A 81 1.24 -13.64 -13.98
C LYS A 81 2.24 -13.98 -12.87
N ASN A 82 2.25 -13.22 -11.78
CA ASN A 82 3.16 -13.46 -10.68
C ASN A 82 2.90 -14.83 -10.06
N GLU A 83 3.92 -15.68 -10.01
CA GLU A 83 3.82 -17.08 -9.60
C GLU A 83 3.37 -17.23 -8.14
N GLU A 84 3.83 -16.35 -7.23
CA GLU A 84 3.46 -16.38 -5.82
C GLU A 84 1.99 -15.99 -5.62
N PHE A 85 1.50 -15.01 -6.37
CA PHE A 85 0.08 -14.67 -6.33
C PHE A 85 -0.79 -15.80 -6.89
N LEU A 86 -0.36 -16.43 -7.96
CA LEU A 86 -1.08 -17.58 -8.54
C LEU A 86 -1.04 -18.79 -7.58
N ALA A 87 0.08 -19.06 -6.92
CA ALA A 87 0.16 -20.10 -5.89
C ALA A 87 -0.79 -19.82 -4.71
N THR A 88 -0.89 -18.56 -4.29
CA THR A 88 -1.86 -18.10 -3.28
C THR A 88 -3.31 -18.38 -3.69
N VAL A 89 -3.64 -18.08 -4.95
CA VAL A 89 -4.97 -18.35 -5.54
C VAL A 89 -5.25 -19.86 -5.60
N GLU A 90 -4.29 -20.64 -6.05
CA GLU A 90 -4.44 -22.11 -6.13
C GLU A 90 -4.62 -22.75 -4.75
N ASN A 91 -3.95 -22.23 -3.72
CA ASN A 91 -4.18 -22.66 -2.35
C ASN A 91 -5.64 -22.42 -1.93
N CYS A 92 -6.19 -21.23 -2.19
CA CYS A 92 -7.59 -20.92 -1.88
C CYS A 92 -8.55 -21.88 -2.60
N LYS A 93 -8.32 -22.13 -3.88
CA LYS A 93 -9.17 -23.06 -4.66
C LYS A 93 -9.10 -24.48 -4.14
N LYS A 94 -7.88 -24.99 -3.90
CA LYS A 94 -7.64 -26.35 -3.44
C LYS A 94 -8.30 -26.63 -2.09
N ASN A 95 -8.26 -25.67 -1.17
CA ASN A 95 -8.78 -25.82 0.17
C ASN A 95 -10.20 -25.28 0.33
N ASN A 96 -10.80 -24.71 -0.73
CA ASN A 96 -12.06 -23.97 -0.68
C ASN A 96 -12.04 -22.90 0.46
N SER A 97 -10.89 -22.26 0.62
CA SER A 97 -10.58 -21.29 1.66
C SER A 97 -10.65 -19.85 1.14
N ALA A 98 -10.43 -18.87 2.02
CA ALA A 98 -10.53 -17.48 1.69
C ALA A 98 -9.17 -16.85 1.32
N LEU A 99 -9.22 -15.80 0.50
CA LEU A 99 -8.12 -14.87 0.30
C LEU A 99 -8.34 -13.63 1.16
N HIS A 100 -7.39 -13.34 2.02
CA HIS A 100 -7.37 -12.13 2.84
C HIS A 100 -6.33 -11.14 2.32
N LEU A 101 -6.74 -9.91 2.11
CA LEU A 101 -5.88 -8.80 1.71
C LEU A 101 -5.84 -7.80 2.86
N PHE A 102 -4.67 -7.50 3.40
CA PHE A 102 -4.57 -6.45 4.41
C PHE A 102 -3.36 -5.55 4.20
N GLY A 103 -3.45 -4.33 4.69
CA GLY A 103 -2.43 -3.30 4.57
C GLY A 103 -3.00 -1.90 4.67
N LEU A 104 -2.15 -0.91 4.50
CA LEU A 104 -2.51 0.50 4.61
C LEU A 104 -3.34 0.93 3.39
N LEU A 105 -4.57 1.36 3.63
CA LEU A 105 -5.51 1.76 2.58
C LEU A 105 -5.51 3.29 2.42
N SER A 106 -4.68 3.78 1.52
CA SER A 106 -4.63 5.19 1.12
C SER A 106 -3.96 5.36 -0.24
N ASP A 107 -3.92 6.58 -0.73
CA ASP A 107 -3.19 7.00 -1.93
C ASP A 107 -1.84 7.68 -1.60
N GLY A 108 -1.45 7.69 -0.34
CA GLY A 108 -0.22 8.36 0.13
C GLY A 108 1.07 7.83 -0.49
N GLY A 109 1.09 6.57 -0.95
CA GLY A 109 2.21 6.01 -1.71
C GLY A 109 3.50 5.80 -0.92
N VAL A 110 3.47 5.86 0.42
CA VAL A 110 4.64 5.67 1.28
C VAL A 110 4.83 4.22 1.69
N HIS A 111 3.78 3.53 2.05
CA HIS A 111 3.78 2.12 2.47
C HIS A 111 3.08 1.21 1.47
N SER A 112 2.07 1.72 0.81
CA SER A 112 1.14 1.02 -0.07
C SER A 112 0.47 2.03 -0.99
N HIS A 113 -0.37 1.55 -1.89
CA HIS A 113 -1.25 2.43 -2.67
C HIS A 113 -2.57 1.71 -2.96
N ILE A 114 -3.70 2.42 -2.84
CA ILE A 114 -5.05 1.86 -3.02
C ILE A 114 -5.24 1.17 -4.38
N THR A 115 -4.61 1.67 -5.44
CA THR A 115 -4.70 1.04 -6.78
C THR A 115 -4.07 -0.35 -6.84
N HIS A 116 -3.12 -0.66 -5.94
CA HIS A 116 -2.54 -2.01 -5.86
C HIS A 116 -3.53 -3.01 -5.27
N VAL A 117 -4.37 -2.58 -4.31
CA VAL A 117 -5.48 -3.40 -3.80
C VAL A 117 -6.49 -3.68 -4.91
N TYR A 118 -6.78 -2.69 -5.76
CA TYR A 118 -7.65 -2.89 -6.93
C TYR A 118 -7.05 -3.95 -7.88
N GLY A 119 -5.74 -3.94 -8.08
CA GLY A 119 -5.03 -4.97 -8.84
C GLY A 119 -5.18 -6.37 -8.24
N LEU A 120 -5.12 -6.50 -6.91
CA LEU A 120 -5.32 -7.78 -6.21
C LEU A 120 -6.78 -8.26 -6.29
N LEU A 121 -7.75 -7.37 -6.20
CA LEU A 121 -9.16 -7.71 -6.42
C LEU A 121 -9.42 -8.16 -7.86
N GLU A 122 -8.82 -7.48 -8.83
CA GLU A 122 -8.89 -7.90 -10.24
C GLU A 122 -8.23 -9.28 -10.46
N LEU A 123 -7.09 -9.55 -9.80
CA LEU A 123 -6.45 -10.87 -9.82
C LEU A 123 -7.41 -11.95 -9.29
N ALA A 124 -8.05 -11.69 -8.14
CA ALA A 124 -9.02 -12.60 -7.55
C ALA A 124 -10.22 -12.86 -8.49
N LYS A 125 -10.77 -11.80 -9.09
CA LYS A 125 -11.86 -11.90 -10.08
C LYS A 125 -11.47 -12.73 -11.29
N ARG A 126 -10.32 -12.44 -11.90
CA ARG A 126 -9.81 -13.18 -13.08
C ARG A 126 -9.66 -14.67 -12.80
N ASN A 127 -9.36 -15.02 -11.56
CA ASN A 127 -9.19 -16.40 -11.14
C ASN A 127 -10.44 -17.04 -10.52
N GLY A 128 -11.58 -16.34 -10.47
CA GLY A 128 -12.85 -16.89 -10.00
C GLY A 128 -12.89 -17.17 -8.49
N LEU A 129 -12.21 -16.36 -7.67
CA LEU A 129 -12.30 -16.45 -6.21
C LEU A 129 -13.54 -15.69 -5.73
N ASP A 130 -14.36 -16.34 -4.91
CA ASP A 130 -15.58 -15.77 -4.33
C ASP A 130 -15.35 -15.28 -2.88
N LYS A 131 -14.46 -15.95 -2.14
CA LYS A 131 -14.18 -15.68 -0.74
C LYS A 131 -12.96 -14.75 -0.64
N VAL A 132 -13.18 -13.46 -0.83
CA VAL A 132 -12.11 -12.45 -0.76
C VAL A 132 -12.49 -11.39 0.27
N PHE A 133 -11.62 -11.18 1.26
CA PHE A 133 -11.84 -10.23 2.34
C PHE A 133 -10.71 -9.22 2.42
N VAL A 134 -11.05 -7.94 2.58
CA VAL A 134 -10.08 -6.87 2.77
C VAL A 134 -10.17 -6.33 4.19
N HIS A 135 -9.01 -6.25 4.84
CA HIS A 135 -8.82 -5.67 6.15
C HIS A 135 -8.08 -4.34 5.97
N CYS A 136 -8.79 -3.25 6.18
CA CYS A 136 -8.30 -1.91 5.87
C CYS A 136 -7.54 -1.32 7.06
N PHE A 137 -6.24 -1.08 6.93
CA PHE A 137 -5.49 -0.27 7.89
C PHE A 137 -5.57 1.18 7.45
N LEU A 138 -6.04 2.06 8.35
CA LEU A 138 -6.28 3.47 8.06
C LEU A 138 -5.03 4.30 8.36
N ASP A 139 -4.80 5.32 7.54
CA ASP A 139 -3.55 6.07 7.49
C ASP A 139 -3.51 7.25 8.49
N GLY A 140 -3.96 8.41 8.09
CA GLY A 140 -3.98 9.63 8.91
C GLY A 140 -2.62 10.27 9.18
N ARG A 141 -1.53 9.76 8.58
CA ARG A 141 -0.17 10.32 8.67
C ARG A 141 0.40 10.74 7.32
N ASP A 142 0.24 9.88 6.32
CA ASP A 142 0.72 10.13 4.96
C ASP A 142 -0.41 10.77 4.11
N THR A 143 -1.63 10.75 4.64
CA THR A 143 -2.84 11.39 4.11
C THR A 143 -3.56 12.17 5.22
N PRO A 144 -4.56 13.02 4.90
CA PRO A 144 -5.32 13.76 5.90
C PRO A 144 -5.94 12.86 6.98
N PRO A 145 -6.01 13.31 8.25
CA PRO A 145 -6.36 12.46 9.40
C PRO A 145 -7.76 11.84 9.40
N ALA A 146 -8.68 12.31 8.56
CA ALA A 146 -10.05 11.83 8.46
C ALA A 146 -10.45 11.51 7.01
N SER A 147 -9.51 10.98 6.21
CA SER A 147 -9.74 10.60 4.82
C SER A 147 -10.00 9.09 4.63
N GLY A 148 -9.76 8.28 5.65
CA GLY A 148 -9.87 6.82 5.58
C GLY A 148 -11.26 6.33 5.23
N LYS A 149 -12.30 7.03 5.70
CA LYS A 149 -13.69 6.71 5.34
C LYS A 149 -13.93 6.80 3.84
N ASP A 150 -13.38 7.82 3.18
CA ASP A 150 -13.53 8.01 1.74
C ASP A 150 -12.75 6.95 0.95
N PHE A 151 -11.57 6.55 1.41
CA PHE A 151 -10.81 5.45 0.81
C PHE A 151 -11.53 4.11 0.95
N VAL A 152 -12.16 3.84 2.09
CA VAL A 152 -12.96 2.61 2.28
C VAL A 152 -14.19 2.63 1.38
N ALA A 153 -14.89 3.75 1.28
CA ALA A 153 -16.03 3.89 0.37
C ALA A 153 -15.63 3.66 -1.10
N ALA A 154 -14.51 4.24 -1.53
CA ALA A 154 -13.97 4.02 -2.89
C ALA A 154 -13.59 2.56 -3.14
N LEU A 155 -13.05 1.87 -2.13
CA LEU A 155 -12.74 0.45 -2.20
C LEU A 155 -14.02 -0.39 -2.33
N GLU A 156 -15.05 -0.11 -1.54
CA GLU A 156 -16.34 -0.82 -1.59
C GLU A 156 -17.03 -0.62 -2.95
N GLU A 157 -16.96 0.59 -3.52
CA GLU A 157 -17.45 0.85 -4.88
C GLU A 157 -16.69 0.03 -5.93
N LYS A 158 -15.35 -0.03 -5.81
CA LYS A 158 -14.52 -0.86 -6.69
C LYS A 158 -14.82 -2.35 -6.56
N MET A 159 -15.06 -2.86 -5.37
CA MET A 159 -15.49 -4.23 -5.13
C MET A 159 -16.84 -4.53 -5.78
N LYS A 160 -17.78 -3.59 -5.71
CA LYS A 160 -19.09 -3.70 -6.37
C LYS A 160 -18.96 -3.72 -7.89
N GLU A 161 -18.12 -2.85 -8.47
CA GLU A 161 -17.80 -2.83 -9.90
C GLU A 161 -17.21 -4.17 -10.37
N LEU A 162 -16.27 -4.70 -9.62
CA LEU A 162 -15.61 -5.97 -9.94
C LEU A 162 -16.49 -7.19 -9.64
N GLY A 163 -17.44 -7.09 -8.73
CA GLY A 163 -18.27 -8.19 -8.27
C GLY A 163 -17.53 -9.16 -7.35
N VAL A 164 -16.46 -8.74 -6.69
CA VAL A 164 -15.64 -9.57 -5.81
C VAL A 164 -15.09 -8.77 -4.64
N GLY A 165 -15.01 -9.42 -3.48
CA GLY A 165 -14.44 -8.87 -2.26
C GLY A 165 -15.47 -8.23 -1.32
N LYS A 166 -15.12 -8.20 -0.04
CA LYS A 166 -15.85 -7.49 1.03
C LYS A 166 -14.86 -6.90 2.01
N VAL A 167 -15.14 -5.72 2.53
CA VAL A 167 -14.39 -5.17 3.67
C VAL A 167 -14.79 -5.93 4.93
N ALA A 168 -13.85 -6.61 5.58
CA ALA A 168 -14.12 -7.44 6.75
C ALA A 168 -13.73 -6.77 8.07
N SER A 169 -12.74 -5.86 8.05
CA SER A 169 -12.37 -5.08 9.24
C SER A 169 -11.72 -3.76 8.86
N VAL A 170 -11.78 -2.81 9.79
CA VAL A 170 -11.12 -1.51 9.72
C VAL A 170 -10.39 -1.23 11.02
N MET A 171 -9.19 -0.65 10.95
CA MET A 171 -8.38 -0.31 12.13
C MET A 171 -7.31 0.70 11.79
N GLY A 172 -6.94 1.54 12.73
CA GLY A 172 -5.87 2.50 12.55
C GLY A 172 -4.48 1.83 12.48
N ARG A 173 -3.58 2.44 11.73
CA ARG A 173 -2.18 2.00 11.61
C ARG A 173 -1.43 1.96 12.94
N TYR A 174 -1.90 2.69 13.94
CA TYR A 174 -1.37 2.66 15.30
C TYR A 174 -1.38 1.25 15.91
N TYR A 175 -2.39 0.44 15.57
CA TYR A 175 -2.54 -0.94 16.02
C TYR A 175 -1.92 -1.94 15.05
N ALA A 176 -2.24 -1.83 13.77
CA ALA A 176 -1.89 -2.85 12.78
C ALA A 176 -0.51 -2.68 12.16
N MET A 177 0.14 -1.53 12.35
CA MET A 177 1.42 -1.20 11.72
C MET A 177 2.42 -0.64 12.74
N ASP A 178 2.46 -1.21 13.94
CA ASP A 178 3.50 -0.91 14.93
C ASP A 178 4.89 -1.35 14.41
N ARG A 179 5.94 -0.75 14.92
CA ARG A 179 7.33 -1.12 14.65
C ARG A 179 8.24 -0.95 15.88
N ASP A 180 7.62 -0.75 17.04
CA ASP A 180 8.30 -0.45 18.29
C ASP A 180 8.12 -1.58 19.32
N ASN A 181 7.70 -2.79 18.84
CA ASN A 181 7.41 -3.99 19.62
C ASN A 181 6.34 -3.78 20.70
N ARG A 182 5.36 -2.91 20.40
CA ARG A 182 4.19 -2.71 21.24
C ARG A 182 3.17 -3.80 20.95
N TRP A 183 3.47 -4.99 21.44
CA TRP A 183 2.66 -6.18 21.22
C TRP A 183 1.23 -6.05 21.75
N ASP A 184 1.02 -5.21 22.78
CA ASP A 184 -0.29 -4.81 23.28
C ASP A 184 -1.20 -4.18 22.21
N ARG A 185 -0.61 -3.45 21.26
CA ARG A 185 -1.35 -2.86 20.11
C ARG A 185 -1.56 -3.87 19.01
N VAL A 186 -0.50 -4.61 18.66
CA VAL A 186 -0.53 -5.61 17.59
C VAL A 186 -1.53 -6.73 17.91
N GLU A 187 -1.63 -7.12 19.18
CA GLU A 187 -2.58 -8.13 19.65
C GLU A 187 -4.04 -7.76 19.35
N LEU A 188 -4.42 -6.49 19.58
CA LEU A 188 -5.78 -6.02 19.29
C LEU A 188 -6.09 -6.14 17.80
N ALA A 189 -5.16 -5.74 16.94
CA ALA A 189 -5.31 -5.90 15.50
C ALA A 189 -5.35 -7.38 15.10
N TYR A 190 -4.46 -8.20 15.61
CA TYR A 190 -4.41 -9.64 15.35
C TYR A 190 -5.72 -10.35 15.74
N LYS A 191 -6.27 -10.05 16.92
CA LYS A 191 -7.54 -10.62 17.39
C LYS A 191 -8.74 -10.19 16.55
N ALA A 192 -8.73 -8.96 16.05
CA ALA A 192 -9.76 -8.52 15.10
C ALA A 192 -9.69 -9.32 13.78
N LEU A 193 -8.49 -9.63 13.31
CA LEU A 193 -8.27 -10.39 12.07
C LEU A 193 -8.60 -11.88 12.21
N THR A 194 -8.35 -12.50 13.37
CA THR A 194 -8.45 -13.96 13.56
C THR A 194 -9.68 -14.38 14.38
N ALA A 195 -9.98 -13.67 15.46
CA ALA A 195 -11.08 -13.99 16.37
C ALA A 195 -12.35 -13.14 16.14
N GLY A 196 -12.28 -12.10 15.31
CA GLY A 196 -13.40 -11.17 15.10
C GLY A 196 -13.71 -10.34 16.36
N GLU A 197 -12.69 -10.08 17.17
CA GLU A 197 -12.78 -9.23 18.36
C GLU A 197 -12.64 -7.75 17.98
N GLY A 198 -13.30 -6.87 18.73
CA GLY A 198 -13.25 -5.43 18.52
C GLY A 198 -14.64 -4.81 18.45
N ASN A 199 -14.71 -3.56 18.01
CA ASN A 199 -15.99 -2.90 17.75
C ASN A 199 -16.72 -3.61 16.61
N LYS A 200 -18.04 -3.70 16.67
CA LYS A 200 -18.85 -4.45 15.70
C LYS A 200 -19.87 -3.58 15.03
N GLY A 201 -20.10 -3.79 13.75
CA GLY A 201 -21.11 -3.13 12.95
C GLY A 201 -21.24 -3.74 11.57
N THR A 202 -22.31 -3.44 10.87
CA THR A 202 -22.60 -4.01 9.54
C THR A 202 -22.01 -3.20 8.39
N SER A 203 -21.49 -2.00 8.65
CA SER A 203 -20.90 -1.10 7.66
C SER A 203 -19.53 -0.60 8.11
N ALA A 204 -18.53 -0.81 7.27
CA ALA A 204 -17.15 -0.36 7.52
C ALA A 204 -17.07 1.18 7.63
N THR A 205 -17.76 1.90 6.75
CA THR A 205 -17.77 3.37 6.74
C THR A 205 -18.50 3.97 7.94
N GLU A 206 -19.53 3.29 8.47
CA GLU A 206 -20.23 3.71 9.71
C GLU A 206 -19.35 3.46 10.94
N LEU A 207 -18.62 2.35 11.00
CA LEU A 207 -17.67 2.08 12.08
C LEU A 207 -16.56 3.14 12.14
N ILE A 208 -16.05 3.60 10.99
CA ILE A 208 -15.08 4.68 10.92
C ILE A 208 -15.70 6.00 11.37
N GLN A 209 -16.92 6.31 10.92
CA GLN A 209 -17.64 7.53 11.33
C GLN A 209 -17.84 7.57 12.84
N ALA A 210 -18.28 6.47 13.44
CA ALA A 210 -18.46 6.38 14.89
C ALA A 210 -17.14 6.63 15.65
N SER A 211 -16.00 6.19 15.10
CA SER A 211 -14.68 6.49 15.65
C SER A 211 -14.35 7.99 15.55
N TYR A 212 -14.69 8.65 14.44
CA TYR A 212 -14.48 10.09 14.28
C TYR A 212 -15.36 10.90 15.24
N ASP A 213 -16.60 10.48 15.44
CA ASP A 213 -17.54 11.10 16.37
C ASP A 213 -17.05 10.97 17.83
N ASP A 214 -16.28 9.90 18.13
CA ASP A 214 -15.58 9.68 19.41
C ASP A 214 -14.19 10.39 19.48
N GLY A 215 -13.88 11.24 18.50
CA GLY A 215 -12.62 12.02 18.44
C GLY A 215 -11.38 11.23 18.03
N LYS A 216 -11.52 10.00 17.54
CA LYS A 216 -10.42 9.15 17.07
C LYS A 216 -10.40 9.13 15.55
N THR A 217 -9.39 9.79 14.98
CA THR A 217 -9.16 9.84 13.53
C THR A 217 -8.46 8.59 13.03
N ASP A 218 -8.22 8.50 11.72
CA ASP A 218 -7.73 7.32 10.99
C ASP A 218 -6.64 6.54 11.71
N GLU A 219 -5.55 7.20 12.11
CA GLU A 219 -4.42 6.55 12.76
C GLU A 219 -4.81 5.76 13.99
N PHE A 220 -5.81 6.24 14.74
CA PHE A 220 -6.19 5.75 16.06
C PHE A 220 -7.54 5.01 16.10
N VAL A 221 -8.13 4.71 14.95
CA VAL A 221 -9.36 3.90 14.88
C VAL A 221 -9.10 2.56 15.56
N VAL A 222 -9.82 2.30 16.65
CA VAL A 222 -9.73 1.04 17.39
C VAL A 222 -10.19 -0.10 16.47
N PRO A 223 -9.52 -1.27 16.48
CA PRO A 223 -9.91 -2.38 15.62
C PRO A 223 -11.40 -2.68 15.69
N ALA A 224 -12.01 -2.72 14.51
CA ALA A 224 -13.45 -2.94 14.33
C ALA A 224 -13.68 -3.95 13.21
N VAL A 225 -14.67 -4.82 13.38
CA VAL A 225 -15.00 -5.88 12.46
C VAL A 225 -16.38 -5.69 11.86
N VAL A 226 -16.50 -5.93 10.56
CA VAL A 226 -17.78 -5.93 9.87
C VAL A 226 -18.48 -7.25 10.14
N THR A 227 -19.75 -7.18 10.52
CA THR A 227 -20.57 -8.34 10.86
C THR A 227 -21.67 -8.58 9.85
N GLY A 228 -22.08 -9.83 9.74
CA GLY A 228 -23.32 -10.20 9.06
C GLY A 228 -24.56 -9.87 9.90
N GLU A 229 -25.73 -10.20 9.37
CA GLU A 229 -27.02 -10.05 10.06
C GLU A 229 -27.09 -10.88 11.36
N ASP A 230 -26.31 -11.96 11.43
CA ASP A 230 -26.19 -12.82 12.59
C ASP A 230 -25.26 -12.26 13.69
N GLY A 231 -24.67 -11.09 13.48
CA GLY A 231 -23.73 -10.44 14.40
C GLY A 231 -22.33 -11.05 14.44
N ASN A 232 -22.05 -12.07 13.60
CA ASN A 232 -20.73 -12.66 13.49
C ASN A 232 -19.86 -11.92 12.47
N ALA A 233 -18.54 -11.86 12.72
CA ALA A 233 -17.58 -11.29 11.76
C ALA A 233 -17.64 -12.04 10.42
N ILE A 234 -17.71 -11.29 9.31
CA ILE A 234 -17.89 -11.88 7.97
C ILE A 234 -16.65 -12.49 7.37
N GLY A 235 -15.46 -12.14 7.89
CA GLY A 235 -14.20 -12.56 7.29
C GLY A 235 -13.07 -12.59 8.33
N THR A 236 -13.04 -13.61 9.18
CA THR A 236 -11.88 -13.91 10.04
C THR A 236 -10.93 -14.86 9.34
N ILE A 237 -9.63 -14.66 9.54
CA ILE A 237 -8.57 -15.51 8.99
C ILE A 237 -8.57 -16.86 9.72
N LYS A 238 -8.59 -17.94 8.97
CA LYS A 238 -8.65 -19.32 9.46
C LYS A 238 -7.52 -20.17 8.88
N ASP A 239 -7.35 -21.36 9.40
CA ASP A 239 -6.42 -22.34 8.86
C ASP A 239 -6.68 -22.60 7.37
N ASN A 240 -5.61 -22.70 6.59
CA ASN A 240 -5.60 -22.84 5.13
C ASN A 240 -6.07 -21.63 4.34
N ASP A 241 -6.47 -20.52 4.96
CA ASP A 241 -6.67 -19.28 4.24
C ASP A 241 -5.32 -18.74 3.73
N SER A 242 -5.39 -17.93 2.69
CA SER A 242 -4.22 -17.26 2.16
C SER A 242 -4.27 -15.77 2.48
N VAL A 243 -3.11 -15.19 2.76
CA VAL A 243 -2.98 -13.79 3.11
C VAL A 243 -2.00 -13.09 2.18
N ILE A 244 -2.37 -11.93 1.66
CA ILE A 244 -1.47 -11.01 0.97
C ILE A 244 -1.44 -9.69 1.74
N PHE A 245 -0.25 -9.34 2.27
CA PHE A 245 0.00 -8.04 2.87
C PHE A 245 0.47 -7.10 1.76
N PHE A 246 -0.37 -6.15 1.33
CA PHE A 246 -0.10 -5.33 0.15
C PHE A 246 0.80 -4.11 0.40
N ASN A 247 1.37 -3.95 1.58
CA ASN A 247 2.40 -2.95 1.82
C ASN A 247 3.69 -3.36 1.10
N PHE A 248 4.23 -2.47 0.27
CA PHE A 248 5.54 -2.69 -0.37
C PHE A 248 6.71 -2.21 0.51
N ARG A 249 6.46 -1.36 1.49
CA ARG A 249 7.45 -0.96 2.49
C ARG A 249 7.36 -1.86 3.72
N PRO A 250 8.46 -2.58 4.09
CA PRO A 250 8.38 -3.68 5.04
C PRO A 250 8.46 -3.27 6.52
N ASP A 251 8.98 -2.08 6.86
CA ASP A 251 9.34 -1.70 8.23
C ASP A 251 8.17 -1.83 9.23
N ARG A 252 6.95 -1.51 8.82
CA ARG A 252 5.74 -1.60 9.63
C ARG A 252 4.87 -2.82 9.34
N ALA A 253 5.29 -3.70 8.44
CA ALA A 253 4.60 -4.95 8.16
C ALA A 253 5.17 -6.13 8.97
N ARG A 254 6.40 -6.01 9.47
CA ARG A 254 7.14 -7.11 10.09
C ARG A 254 6.47 -7.69 11.32
N GLU A 255 5.98 -6.85 12.23
CA GLU A 255 5.43 -7.31 13.50
C GLU A 255 4.15 -8.12 13.30
N MET A 256 3.22 -7.63 12.49
CA MET A 256 2.02 -8.37 12.13
C MET A 256 2.38 -9.68 11.39
N THR A 257 3.34 -9.64 10.47
CA THR A 257 3.80 -10.86 9.78
C THR A 257 4.38 -11.87 10.77
N ARG A 258 5.21 -11.42 11.72
CA ARG A 258 5.74 -12.31 12.78
C ARG A 258 4.64 -12.92 13.65
N ALA A 259 3.60 -12.14 13.96
CA ALA A 259 2.47 -12.66 14.71
C ALA A 259 1.73 -13.79 13.98
N PHE A 260 1.74 -13.82 12.65
CA PHE A 260 1.16 -14.92 11.86
C PHE A 260 2.12 -16.06 11.56
N CYS A 261 3.41 -15.78 11.36
CA CYS A 261 4.33 -16.71 10.73
C CYS A 261 5.43 -17.28 11.65
N ASP A 262 5.80 -16.59 12.75
CA ASP A 262 6.90 -17.05 13.61
C ASP A 262 6.45 -18.24 14.43
N ASP A 263 7.16 -19.37 14.34
CA ASP A 263 6.87 -20.58 15.11
C ASP A 263 7.06 -20.34 16.63
N GLU A 264 8.09 -19.61 17.01
CA GLU A 264 8.42 -19.26 18.40
C GLU A 264 7.98 -17.82 18.76
N PHE A 265 6.78 -17.43 18.35
CA PHE A 265 6.27 -16.11 18.66
C PHE A 265 5.93 -15.95 20.14
N THR A 266 6.45 -14.89 20.76
CA THR A 266 6.32 -14.65 22.21
C THR A 266 5.65 -13.30 22.56
N GLY A 267 5.15 -12.57 21.58
CA GLY A 267 4.58 -11.23 21.80
C GLY A 267 3.26 -11.24 22.55
N PHE A 268 2.40 -12.22 22.26
CA PHE A 268 1.11 -12.50 22.94
C PHE A 268 0.66 -13.95 22.65
N ALA A 269 -0.37 -14.42 23.33
CA ALA A 269 -0.97 -15.72 23.05
C ALA A 269 -1.80 -15.68 21.76
N ARG A 270 -1.51 -16.61 20.84
CA ARG A 270 -2.23 -16.77 19.55
C ARG A 270 -3.39 -17.74 19.67
#